data_a461744a27b05026c82998725c44835f
#
_entry.id   a461744a27b05026c82998725c44835f
#
_cell.length_a   1.000
_cell.length_b   1.000
_cell.length_c   1.000
_cell.angle_alpha   90.00
_cell.angle_beta   90.00
_cell.angle_gamma   90.00
#
_symmetry.space_group_name_H-M   'P 1'
#
loop_
_entity.id
_entity.type
_entity.pdbx_description
1 polymer ?
#
loop_
_entity_poly.entity_id
_entity_poly.type
_entity_poly.pdbx_seq_one_letter_code
_entity_poly.pdbx_strand_id
1 'polypeptide(L)'
;MDTSKEILNNPFVNKGTAFSMAERKKLNLVGLLPPVVQTLEEQIERTYLQYQKKVNNLEKRVYLMTLFNTNRTLFYALMAQHIEEFMPIVYDPVVADAIRQYDELFMKPQDAGFLSIDHPEDIEKSLRNASEGRYIKLIVVTDAEAILGIGDWGVNGVAIAIGKLMVYTAAAGINPNEVLPLVLDVGTDNKQLLDNPLYLGNRHERVRGKKYHEFVDKFVETAERLFPNLYLHWEDFGRPNAAAILERYQNKITTFNDDIQGTGIVSLAAILGALNISKQKFTDQRVMVFGAGTAGAGIAHQIYEEFMQQGLSSDEAKQHIYLVDKQGLLTDDMTDLTEGQQFFTRSVNDFQKPLPTLRSAVSAIKPTILIGTSTHPGAFTEEIVKEMAAHTERPIIFPLSNPTELAEAKASDLIEWTDGRALIATGIPSSPVDYKGVTYAIGQANNALMYPGLGLGVIASTAKLVDQSLLSAAAHALGGIVDASQPGAAVLPPVNKITSFSQHLAEVVAQHAIDHQNTRENITDAHAAVEHIKWYPRYE
;
A
#
# COMPACT_ATOMS: atom_id res chain seq x y z
N MET A 1 -13.68 -11.85 -35.74
CA MET A 1 -12.21 -12.00 -35.74
C MET A 1 -11.63 -10.61 -35.75
N ASP A 2 -10.80 -10.30 -34.75
CA ASP A 2 -10.08 -9.04 -34.70
C ASP A 2 -9.21 -8.87 -35.93
N THR A 3 -9.10 -7.64 -36.43
CA THR A 3 -8.21 -7.35 -37.55
C THR A 3 -6.75 -7.47 -37.11
N SER A 4 -5.82 -7.69 -38.03
CA SER A 4 -4.38 -7.75 -37.73
C SER A 4 -3.88 -6.52 -36.93
N LYS A 5 -4.45 -5.34 -37.21
CA LYS A 5 -4.11 -4.10 -36.52
C LYS A 5 -4.70 -4.06 -35.11
N GLU A 6 -5.90 -4.58 -34.90
CA GLU A 6 -6.51 -4.69 -33.56
C GLU A 6 -5.68 -5.59 -32.68
N ILE A 7 -5.21 -6.74 -33.17
CA ILE A 7 -4.31 -7.65 -32.43
C ILE A 7 -3.02 -6.94 -32.00
N LEU A 8 -2.35 -6.23 -32.92
CA LEU A 8 -1.11 -5.52 -32.61
C LEU A 8 -1.30 -4.29 -31.71
N ASN A 9 -2.52 -3.73 -31.66
CA ASN A 9 -2.84 -2.60 -30.81
C ASN A 9 -3.46 -3.00 -29.45
N ASN A 10 -3.82 -4.26 -29.26
CA ASN A 10 -4.33 -4.75 -27.98
C ASN A 10 -3.16 -5.23 -27.10
N PRO A 11 -2.83 -4.51 -26.02
CA PRO A 11 -1.67 -4.82 -25.19
C PRO A 11 -1.76 -6.17 -24.46
N PHE A 12 -2.94 -6.72 -24.31
CA PHE A 12 -3.16 -8.00 -23.62
C PHE A 12 -2.86 -9.22 -24.49
N VAL A 13 -2.94 -9.09 -25.81
CA VAL A 13 -2.72 -10.21 -26.77
C VAL A 13 -1.52 -9.98 -27.68
N ASN A 14 -0.98 -8.76 -27.71
CA ASN A 14 0.16 -8.42 -28.55
C ASN A 14 1.45 -9.07 -28.02
N LYS A 15 2.02 -10.00 -28.79
CA LYS A 15 3.31 -10.64 -28.52
C LYS A 15 4.48 -9.95 -29.24
N GLY A 16 4.21 -8.90 -30.05
CA GLY A 16 5.23 -8.23 -30.87
C GLY A 16 6.01 -9.21 -31.74
N THR A 17 7.34 -9.15 -31.67
CA THR A 17 8.23 -10.04 -32.42
C THR A 17 8.20 -11.51 -31.97
N ALA A 18 7.54 -11.83 -30.84
CA ALA A 18 7.41 -13.21 -30.38
C ALA A 18 6.27 -14.01 -31.05
N PHE A 19 5.39 -13.36 -31.82
CA PHE A 19 4.45 -14.14 -32.64
C PHE A 19 5.21 -15.12 -33.53
N SER A 20 4.94 -16.41 -33.37
CA SER A 20 5.52 -17.48 -34.19
C SER A 20 5.12 -17.34 -35.69
N MET A 21 5.88 -17.93 -36.58
CA MET A 21 5.54 -17.88 -38.03
C MET A 21 4.16 -18.49 -38.32
N ALA A 22 3.75 -19.49 -37.55
CA ALA A 22 2.41 -20.09 -37.69
C ALA A 22 1.31 -19.09 -37.27
N GLU A 23 1.49 -18.43 -36.13
CA GLU A 23 0.56 -17.37 -35.65
C GLU A 23 0.51 -16.19 -36.63
N ARG A 24 1.67 -15.73 -37.12
CA ARG A 24 1.72 -14.63 -38.11
C ARG A 24 0.92 -14.94 -39.35
N LYS A 25 0.98 -16.18 -39.85
CA LYS A 25 0.16 -16.62 -40.98
C LYS A 25 -1.32 -16.67 -40.62
N LYS A 26 -1.67 -17.28 -39.48
CA LYS A 26 -3.06 -17.46 -39.02
C LYS A 26 -3.75 -16.12 -38.75
N LEU A 27 -3.03 -15.15 -38.21
CA LEU A 27 -3.54 -13.84 -37.78
C LEU A 27 -3.31 -12.71 -38.80
N ASN A 28 -2.84 -13.07 -40.03
CA ASN A 28 -2.52 -12.11 -41.09
C ASN A 28 -1.48 -11.04 -40.68
N LEU A 29 -0.48 -11.41 -39.88
CA LEU A 29 0.58 -10.52 -39.39
C LEU A 29 1.85 -10.58 -40.29
N VAL A 30 1.86 -11.39 -41.34
CA VAL A 30 2.99 -11.52 -42.25
C VAL A 30 3.25 -10.18 -42.96
N GLY A 31 4.48 -9.69 -42.87
CA GLY A 31 4.89 -8.40 -43.41
C GLY A 31 4.63 -7.19 -42.50
N LEU A 32 3.91 -7.40 -41.40
CA LEU A 32 3.69 -6.34 -40.37
C LEU A 32 4.73 -6.35 -39.24
N LEU A 33 5.46 -7.47 -39.12
CA LEU A 33 6.51 -7.65 -38.11
C LEU A 33 7.85 -7.96 -38.77
N PRO A 34 9.00 -7.58 -38.15
CA PRO A 34 10.32 -8.01 -38.63
C PRO A 34 10.41 -9.52 -38.73
N PRO A 35 11.21 -10.09 -39.68
CA PRO A 35 11.20 -11.53 -39.98
C PRO A 35 11.56 -12.46 -38.82
N VAL A 36 12.47 -12.01 -37.95
CA VAL A 36 12.94 -12.82 -36.80
C VAL A 36 11.81 -12.99 -35.78
N VAL A 37 11.67 -14.22 -35.27
CA VAL A 37 10.82 -14.54 -34.12
C VAL A 37 11.72 -14.51 -32.88
N GLN A 38 11.43 -13.63 -31.94
CA GLN A 38 12.17 -13.54 -30.69
C GLN A 38 11.47 -14.32 -29.58
N THR A 39 12.24 -14.79 -28.60
CA THR A 39 11.69 -15.27 -27.34
C THR A 39 11.29 -14.09 -26.44
N LEU A 40 10.57 -14.37 -25.36
CA LEU A 40 10.23 -13.35 -24.35
C LEU A 40 11.51 -12.80 -23.69
N GLU A 41 12.49 -13.66 -23.42
CA GLU A 41 13.78 -13.29 -22.81
C GLU A 41 14.57 -12.32 -23.70
N GLU A 42 14.66 -12.60 -25.01
CA GLU A 42 15.30 -11.69 -25.97
C GLU A 42 14.58 -10.33 -26.06
N GLN A 43 13.26 -10.33 -25.92
CA GLN A 43 12.49 -9.08 -25.86
C GLN A 43 12.75 -8.32 -24.56
N ILE A 44 12.83 -9.01 -23.41
CA ILE A 44 13.17 -8.42 -22.11
C ILE A 44 14.54 -7.75 -22.18
N GLU A 45 15.57 -8.46 -22.66
CA GLU A 45 16.92 -7.91 -22.78
C GLU A 45 16.95 -6.63 -23.65
N ARG A 46 16.36 -6.69 -24.83
CA ARG A 46 16.26 -5.52 -25.72
C ARG A 46 15.55 -4.34 -25.06
N THR A 47 14.44 -4.63 -24.38
CA THR A 47 13.59 -3.60 -23.74
C THR A 47 14.32 -2.97 -22.55
N TYR A 48 15.02 -3.77 -21.76
CA TYR A 48 15.84 -3.28 -20.66
C TYR A 48 16.99 -2.38 -21.13
N LEU A 49 17.69 -2.74 -22.22
CA LEU A 49 18.69 -1.88 -22.84
C LEU A 49 18.11 -0.53 -23.31
N GLN A 50 16.86 -0.51 -23.80
CA GLN A 50 16.19 0.73 -24.19
C GLN A 50 15.82 1.59 -22.96
N TYR A 51 15.35 0.95 -21.88
CA TYR A 51 15.05 1.59 -20.61
C TYR A 51 16.31 2.25 -20.00
N GLN A 52 17.43 1.55 -19.98
CA GLN A 52 18.68 2.05 -19.43
C GLN A 52 19.21 3.32 -20.13
N LYS A 53 18.82 3.54 -21.39
CA LYS A 53 19.19 4.74 -22.16
C LYS A 53 18.38 5.99 -21.79
N LYS A 54 17.35 5.87 -20.94
CA LYS A 54 16.55 7.02 -20.51
C LYS A 54 17.32 7.86 -19.49
N VAL A 55 17.25 9.18 -19.62
CA VAL A 55 18.14 10.10 -18.89
C VAL A 55 17.71 10.25 -17.43
N ASN A 56 16.41 10.26 -17.16
CA ASN A 56 15.86 10.47 -15.83
C ASN A 56 14.69 9.53 -15.51
N ASN A 57 14.26 9.53 -14.26
CA ASN A 57 13.22 8.61 -13.78
C ASN A 57 11.85 8.86 -14.42
N LEU A 58 11.51 10.11 -14.73
CA LEU A 58 10.25 10.41 -15.41
C LEU A 58 10.25 9.86 -16.84
N GLU A 59 11.33 10.03 -17.59
CA GLU A 59 11.48 9.43 -18.92
C GLU A 59 11.46 7.89 -18.87
N LYS A 60 12.09 7.29 -17.85
CA LYS A 60 12.01 5.86 -17.58
C LYS A 60 10.55 5.42 -17.38
N ARG A 61 9.79 6.16 -16.56
CA ARG A 61 8.36 5.91 -16.36
C ARG A 61 7.57 6.04 -17.65
N VAL A 62 7.72 7.11 -18.42
CA VAL A 62 7.02 7.32 -19.71
C VAL A 62 7.30 6.16 -20.66
N TYR A 63 8.55 5.70 -20.72
CA TYR A 63 8.93 4.53 -21.52
C TYR A 63 8.21 3.26 -21.04
N LEU A 64 8.20 2.99 -19.74
CA LEU A 64 7.49 1.84 -19.16
C LEU A 64 5.98 1.91 -19.40
N MET A 65 5.37 3.10 -19.33
CA MET A 65 3.95 3.28 -19.65
C MET A 65 3.67 3.03 -21.13
N THR A 66 4.58 3.38 -22.02
CA THR A 66 4.48 3.05 -23.45
C THR A 66 4.52 1.54 -23.65
N LEU A 67 5.44 0.85 -22.98
CA LEU A 67 5.50 -0.62 -23.03
C LEU A 67 4.23 -1.26 -22.45
N PHE A 68 3.76 -0.79 -21.29
CA PHE A 68 2.52 -1.22 -20.65
C PHE A 68 1.32 -1.11 -21.58
N ASN A 69 1.24 -0.03 -22.35
CA ASN A 69 0.18 0.22 -23.32
C ASN A 69 0.35 -0.56 -24.63
N THR A 70 1.47 -1.26 -24.81
CA THR A 70 1.79 -1.98 -26.06
C THR A 70 1.81 -3.49 -25.87
N ASN A 71 2.40 -3.98 -24.77
CA ASN A 71 2.56 -5.41 -24.50
C ASN A 71 2.62 -5.66 -22.98
N ARG A 72 1.50 -6.08 -22.40
CA ARG A 72 1.36 -6.33 -20.96
C ARG A 72 2.23 -7.45 -20.47
N THR A 73 2.31 -8.55 -21.22
CA THR A 73 3.13 -9.70 -20.83
C THR A 73 4.59 -9.31 -20.75
N LEU A 74 5.11 -8.60 -21.77
CA LEU A 74 6.50 -8.15 -21.76
C LEU A 74 6.76 -7.12 -20.64
N PHE A 75 5.84 -6.20 -20.41
CA PHE A 75 5.95 -5.22 -19.30
C PHE A 75 6.09 -5.92 -17.97
N TYR A 76 5.20 -6.86 -17.64
CA TYR A 76 5.23 -7.54 -16.34
C TYR A 76 6.38 -8.56 -16.23
N ALA A 77 6.78 -9.20 -17.33
CA ALA A 77 7.95 -10.07 -17.33
C ALA A 77 9.24 -9.28 -17.04
N LEU A 78 9.40 -8.11 -17.65
CA LEU A 78 10.49 -7.20 -17.38
C LEU A 78 10.44 -6.67 -15.94
N MET A 79 9.27 -6.28 -15.46
CA MET A 79 9.09 -5.77 -14.10
C MET A 79 9.40 -6.84 -13.04
N ALA A 80 9.00 -8.09 -13.26
CA ALA A 80 9.27 -9.20 -12.34
C ALA A 80 10.76 -9.50 -12.19
N GLN A 81 11.56 -9.35 -13.29
CA GLN A 81 13.01 -9.53 -13.23
C GLN A 81 13.76 -8.37 -12.55
N HIS A 82 13.20 -7.17 -12.54
CA HIS A 82 13.82 -5.94 -12.04
C HIS A 82 12.93 -5.21 -11.03
N ILE A 83 12.19 -5.94 -10.19
CA ILE A 83 11.13 -5.37 -9.32
C ILE A 83 11.65 -4.27 -8.40
N GLU A 84 12.83 -4.44 -7.81
CA GLU A 84 13.45 -3.47 -6.91
C GLU A 84 13.77 -2.14 -7.63
N GLU A 85 14.25 -2.21 -8.88
CA GLU A 85 14.54 -1.02 -9.69
C GLU A 85 13.28 -0.36 -10.23
N PHE A 86 12.26 -1.16 -10.63
CA PHE A 86 11.11 -0.64 -11.36
C PHE A 86 9.97 -0.18 -10.45
N MET A 87 9.81 -0.77 -9.28
CA MET A 87 8.75 -0.38 -8.36
C MET A 87 8.79 1.12 -8.00
N PRO A 88 9.96 1.72 -7.68
CA PRO A 88 10.05 3.17 -7.46
C PRO A 88 9.72 4.02 -8.70
N ILE A 89 9.87 3.46 -9.90
CA ILE A 89 9.61 4.18 -11.16
C ILE A 89 8.12 4.12 -11.54
N VAL A 90 7.46 2.97 -11.35
CA VAL A 90 6.04 2.81 -11.71
C VAL A 90 5.10 3.27 -10.61
N TYR A 91 5.59 3.35 -9.38
CA TYR A 91 4.83 3.74 -8.20
C TYR A 91 5.57 4.85 -7.42
N ASP A 92 5.63 4.78 -6.11
CA ASP A 92 6.24 5.80 -5.25
C ASP A 92 7.78 5.66 -5.19
N PRO A 93 8.56 6.76 -5.40
CA PRO A 93 8.14 8.18 -5.42
C PRO A 93 7.89 8.78 -6.81
N VAL A 94 8.29 8.15 -7.91
CA VAL A 94 8.27 8.76 -9.26
C VAL A 94 6.85 9.01 -9.77
N VAL A 95 5.86 8.28 -9.28
CA VAL A 95 4.46 8.52 -9.61
C VAL A 95 4.01 9.95 -9.26
N ALA A 96 4.56 10.56 -8.20
CA ALA A 96 4.25 11.93 -7.83
C ALA A 96 4.63 12.94 -8.92
N ASP A 97 5.78 12.75 -9.58
CA ASP A 97 6.19 13.61 -10.69
C ASP A 97 5.30 13.42 -11.92
N ALA A 98 4.87 12.19 -12.17
CA ALA A 98 3.93 11.89 -13.25
C ALA A 98 2.53 12.48 -12.99
N ILE A 99 2.06 12.51 -11.74
CA ILE A 99 0.80 13.13 -11.35
C ILE A 99 0.85 14.64 -11.58
N ARG A 100 1.95 15.30 -11.17
CA ARG A 100 2.13 16.75 -11.37
C ARG A 100 2.13 17.17 -12.85
N GLN A 101 2.54 16.27 -13.75
CA GLN A 101 2.66 16.49 -15.17
C GLN A 101 1.64 15.68 -15.99
N TYR A 102 0.62 15.11 -15.34
CA TYR A 102 -0.35 14.21 -15.98
C TYR A 102 -1.03 14.85 -17.20
N ASP A 103 -1.47 16.10 -17.06
CA ASP A 103 -2.17 16.83 -18.13
C ASP A 103 -1.29 17.03 -19.37
N GLU A 104 0.03 17.20 -19.18
CA GLU A 104 1.00 17.37 -20.27
C GLU A 104 1.43 16.02 -20.88
N LEU A 105 1.44 14.97 -20.08
CA LEU A 105 1.90 13.63 -20.47
C LEU A 105 0.77 12.73 -20.97
N PHE A 106 -0.48 13.14 -20.83
CA PHE A 106 -1.62 12.31 -21.20
C PHE A 106 -1.65 11.96 -22.67
N MET A 107 -1.62 10.67 -22.98
CA MET A 107 -1.72 10.15 -24.35
C MET A 107 -2.94 9.24 -24.51
N LYS A 108 -3.24 8.43 -23.50
CA LYS A 108 -4.39 7.53 -23.42
C LYS A 108 -4.64 7.10 -21.97
N PRO A 109 -5.85 6.60 -21.65
CA PRO A 109 -6.28 6.35 -20.26
C PRO A 109 -5.57 5.19 -19.54
N GLN A 110 -4.71 4.41 -20.18
CA GLN A 110 -3.98 3.28 -19.58
C GLN A 110 -4.91 2.25 -18.88
N ASP A 111 -6.04 1.97 -19.50
CA ASP A 111 -7.13 1.10 -19.02
C ASP A 111 -7.80 1.57 -17.72
N ALA A 112 -7.65 2.85 -17.36
CA ALA A 112 -8.31 3.45 -16.21
C ALA A 112 -9.75 3.87 -16.54
N GLY A 113 -10.60 3.81 -15.51
CA GLY A 113 -11.95 4.37 -15.53
C GLY A 113 -12.00 5.73 -14.86
N PHE A 114 -12.87 6.61 -15.36
CA PHE A 114 -13.10 7.96 -14.86
C PHE A 114 -14.59 8.13 -14.56
N LEU A 115 -14.95 8.36 -13.30
CA LEU A 115 -16.33 8.61 -12.89
C LEU A 115 -16.49 10.06 -12.45
N SER A 116 -17.33 10.81 -13.13
CA SER A 116 -17.58 12.21 -12.81
C SER A 116 -18.78 12.37 -11.88
N ILE A 117 -18.62 13.13 -10.79
CA ILE A 117 -19.72 13.49 -9.88
C ILE A 117 -20.76 14.38 -10.53
N ASP A 118 -20.41 15.03 -11.65
CA ASP A 118 -21.35 15.84 -12.43
C ASP A 118 -22.28 15.01 -13.30
N HIS A 119 -21.91 13.74 -13.54
CA HIS A 119 -22.67 12.78 -14.34
C HIS A 119 -22.85 11.44 -13.61
N PRO A 120 -23.49 11.43 -12.42
CA PRO A 120 -23.66 10.20 -11.64
C PRO A 120 -24.56 9.16 -12.33
N GLU A 121 -25.39 9.56 -13.30
CA GLU A 121 -26.19 8.69 -14.14
C GLU A 121 -25.35 7.79 -15.05
N ASP A 122 -24.16 8.21 -15.42
CA ASP A 122 -23.29 7.47 -16.34
C ASP A 122 -22.36 6.44 -15.64
N ILE A 123 -22.40 6.30 -14.30
CA ILE A 123 -21.52 5.38 -13.54
C ILE A 123 -21.54 3.97 -14.13
N GLU A 124 -22.71 3.37 -14.34
CA GLU A 124 -22.81 2.00 -14.86
C GLU A 124 -22.20 1.89 -16.27
N LYS A 125 -22.53 2.84 -17.14
CA LYS A 125 -22.00 2.87 -18.51
C LYS A 125 -20.48 3.03 -18.50
N SER A 126 -19.96 3.91 -17.65
CA SER A 126 -18.52 4.16 -17.52
C SER A 126 -17.77 2.91 -17.02
N LEU A 127 -18.30 2.21 -16.01
CA LEU A 127 -17.73 0.96 -15.52
C LEU A 127 -17.74 -0.15 -16.58
N ARG A 128 -18.84 -0.30 -17.34
CA ARG A 128 -18.92 -1.26 -18.46
C ARG A 128 -17.94 -0.93 -19.57
N ASN A 129 -17.79 0.35 -19.92
CA ASN A 129 -16.84 0.79 -20.94
C ASN A 129 -15.39 0.55 -20.48
N ALA A 130 -15.05 0.91 -19.24
CA ALA A 130 -13.70 0.74 -18.70
C ALA A 130 -13.31 -0.73 -18.51
N SER A 131 -14.28 -1.59 -18.20
CA SER A 131 -14.04 -3.03 -18.07
C SER A 131 -13.99 -3.77 -19.42
N GLU A 132 -14.56 -3.21 -20.50
CA GLU A 132 -14.60 -3.83 -21.83
C GLU A 132 -15.08 -5.30 -21.82
N GLY A 133 -16.03 -5.62 -20.94
CA GLY A 133 -16.55 -6.98 -20.76
C GLY A 133 -15.62 -7.94 -19.99
N ARG A 134 -14.49 -7.47 -19.48
CA ARG A 134 -13.60 -8.24 -18.61
C ARG A 134 -14.29 -8.54 -17.26
N TYR A 135 -13.96 -9.66 -16.67
CA TYR A 135 -14.39 -10.03 -15.32
C TYR A 135 -13.46 -9.40 -14.28
N ILE A 136 -13.85 -8.27 -13.70
CA ILE A 136 -13.02 -7.53 -12.76
C ILE A 136 -13.15 -8.12 -11.35
N LYS A 137 -12.02 -8.50 -10.75
CA LYS A 137 -11.92 -9.01 -9.38
C LYS A 137 -11.36 -7.98 -8.38
N LEU A 138 -10.60 -7.00 -8.88
CA LEU A 138 -9.99 -5.95 -8.06
C LEU A 138 -10.17 -4.59 -8.71
N ILE A 139 -10.73 -3.66 -7.97
CA ILE A 139 -10.71 -2.23 -8.29
C ILE A 139 -9.83 -1.52 -7.26
N VAL A 140 -8.83 -0.76 -7.73
CA VAL A 140 -8.18 0.27 -6.92
C VAL A 140 -8.80 1.60 -7.31
N VAL A 141 -9.44 2.25 -6.35
CA VAL A 141 -10.16 3.51 -6.55
C VAL A 141 -9.57 4.62 -5.69
N THR A 142 -9.48 5.81 -6.27
CA THR A 142 -9.03 7.03 -5.58
C THR A 142 -9.95 8.21 -5.90
N ASP A 143 -10.10 9.17 -4.97
CA ASP A 143 -10.57 10.51 -5.28
C ASP A 143 -9.42 11.54 -5.33
N ALA A 144 -8.20 11.05 -5.06
CA ALA A 144 -6.94 11.79 -5.13
C ALA A 144 -6.90 13.10 -4.31
N GLU A 145 -7.66 13.17 -3.21
CA GLU A 145 -7.66 14.34 -2.32
C GLU A 145 -6.40 14.41 -1.46
N ALA A 146 -5.84 13.27 -1.06
CA ALA A 146 -4.78 13.23 -0.06
C ALA A 146 -3.61 12.33 -0.47
N ILE A 147 -3.10 12.51 -1.69
CA ILE A 147 -1.92 11.78 -2.18
C ILE A 147 -0.73 12.12 -1.28
N LEU A 148 -0.10 11.11 -0.71
CA LEU A 148 0.98 11.25 0.26
C LEU A 148 2.10 12.17 -0.26
N GLY A 149 2.42 13.19 0.50
CA GLY A 149 3.47 14.17 0.22
C GLY A 149 3.13 15.25 -0.81
N ILE A 150 2.04 15.11 -1.57
CA ILE A 150 1.68 16.09 -2.62
C ILE A 150 0.24 16.63 -2.54
N GLY A 151 -0.66 16.00 -1.76
CA GLY A 151 -2.02 16.49 -1.51
C GLY A 151 -3.01 16.23 -2.62
N ASP A 152 -3.90 17.21 -2.88
CA ASP A 152 -4.99 17.11 -3.84
C ASP A 152 -4.54 17.33 -5.29
N TRP A 153 -4.77 16.31 -6.13
CA TRP A 153 -4.43 16.34 -7.56
C TRP A 153 -5.61 15.99 -8.48
N GLY A 154 -6.83 15.88 -7.93
CA GLY A 154 -8.03 15.61 -8.71
C GLY A 154 -7.85 14.41 -9.65
N VAL A 155 -8.33 14.53 -10.90
CA VAL A 155 -8.28 13.42 -11.86
C VAL A 155 -6.86 12.91 -12.16
N ASN A 156 -5.84 13.76 -12.00
CA ASN A 156 -4.44 13.41 -12.27
C ASN A 156 -3.96 12.28 -11.35
N GLY A 157 -4.58 12.13 -10.17
CA GLY A 157 -4.27 11.07 -9.22
C GLY A 157 -4.64 9.66 -9.68
N VAL A 158 -5.31 9.48 -10.81
CA VAL A 158 -5.53 8.14 -11.38
C VAL A 158 -4.24 7.35 -11.58
N ALA A 159 -3.11 8.05 -11.77
CA ALA A 159 -1.79 7.43 -11.91
C ALA A 159 -1.36 6.63 -10.67
N ILE A 160 -1.89 6.98 -9.47
CA ILE A 160 -1.64 6.23 -8.22
C ILE A 160 -2.32 4.85 -8.29
N ALA A 161 -3.59 4.81 -8.67
CA ALA A 161 -4.35 3.56 -8.80
C ALA A 161 -3.73 2.63 -9.86
N ILE A 162 -3.27 3.19 -10.99
CA ILE A 162 -2.56 2.47 -12.04
C ILE A 162 -1.25 1.86 -11.49
N GLY A 163 -0.43 2.67 -10.82
CA GLY A 163 0.84 2.21 -10.24
C GLY A 163 0.64 1.13 -9.17
N LYS A 164 -0.37 1.29 -8.32
CA LYS A 164 -0.75 0.32 -7.29
C LYS A 164 -1.09 -1.04 -7.91
N LEU A 165 -1.91 -1.07 -8.95
CA LEU A 165 -2.27 -2.31 -9.65
C LEU A 165 -1.08 -2.95 -10.39
N MET A 166 -0.13 -2.15 -10.89
CA MET A 166 1.12 -2.69 -11.43
C MET A 166 1.91 -3.47 -10.37
N VAL A 167 1.97 -2.96 -9.14
CA VAL A 167 2.62 -3.66 -8.03
C VAL A 167 1.85 -4.92 -7.63
N TYR A 168 0.52 -4.87 -7.56
CA TYR A 168 -0.32 -6.06 -7.32
C TYR A 168 -0.02 -7.20 -8.29
N THR A 169 0.04 -6.89 -9.58
CA THR A 169 0.33 -7.89 -10.62
C THR A 169 1.78 -8.37 -10.55
N ALA A 170 2.74 -7.45 -10.44
CA ALA A 170 4.16 -7.82 -10.48
C ALA A 170 4.61 -8.59 -9.23
N ALA A 171 4.11 -8.22 -8.05
CA ALA A 171 4.51 -8.83 -6.78
C ALA A 171 3.74 -10.11 -6.46
N ALA A 172 2.42 -10.14 -6.70
CA ALA A 172 1.57 -11.25 -6.30
C ALA A 172 0.99 -12.07 -7.47
N GLY A 173 1.12 -11.59 -8.72
CA GLY A 173 0.58 -12.30 -9.88
C GLY A 173 -0.94 -12.18 -10.01
N ILE A 174 -1.55 -11.08 -9.56
CA ILE A 174 -2.95 -10.81 -9.87
C ILE A 174 -3.07 -10.53 -11.36
N ASN A 175 -4.02 -11.20 -12.02
CA ASN A 175 -4.18 -11.14 -13.46
C ASN A 175 -4.51 -9.70 -13.93
N PRO A 176 -3.69 -9.07 -14.79
CA PRO A 176 -3.93 -7.71 -15.26
C PRO A 176 -5.22 -7.54 -16.08
N ASN A 177 -5.81 -8.63 -16.57
CA ASN A 177 -7.12 -8.62 -17.22
C ASN A 177 -8.30 -8.51 -16.22
N GLU A 178 -8.05 -8.76 -14.94
CA GLU A 178 -9.09 -8.85 -13.90
C GLU A 178 -9.04 -7.66 -12.93
N VAL A 179 -8.27 -6.61 -13.29
CA VAL A 179 -8.12 -5.41 -12.47
C VAL A 179 -8.57 -4.15 -13.19
N LEU A 180 -9.01 -3.15 -12.43
CA LEU A 180 -9.46 -1.86 -12.96
C LEU A 180 -8.97 -0.71 -12.06
N PRO A 181 -8.07 0.16 -12.54
CA PRO A 181 -7.79 1.43 -11.87
C PRO A 181 -8.92 2.42 -12.11
N LEU A 182 -9.34 3.13 -11.07
CA LEU A 182 -10.48 4.02 -11.12
C LEU A 182 -10.22 5.33 -10.37
N VAL A 183 -10.68 6.45 -10.95
CA VAL A 183 -10.75 7.74 -10.24
C VAL A 183 -12.19 8.23 -10.14
N LEU A 184 -12.55 8.68 -8.94
CA LEU A 184 -13.80 9.42 -8.68
C LEU A 184 -13.49 10.91 -8.80
N ASP A 185 -13.78 11.48 -9.95
CA ASP A 185 -13.58 12.91 -10.18
C ASP A 185 -14.72 13.73 -9.55
N VAL A 186 -14.45 14.18 -8.35
CA VAL A 186 -15.37 14.99 -7.54
C VAL A 186 -15.02 16.48 -7.53
N GLY A 187 -14.15 16.91 -8.45
CA GLY A 187 -13.50 18.21 -8.47
C GLY A 187 -12.18 18.22 -7.68
N THR A 188 -11.59 19.38 -7.54
CA THR A 188 -10.32 19.57 -6.82
C THR A 188 -10.29 20.92 -6.11
N ASP A 189 -9.67 20.97 -4.91
CA ASP A 189 -9.41 22.24 -4.21
C ASP A 189 -8.00 22.80 -4.57
N ASN A 190 -7.27 22.11 -5.46
CA ASN A 190 -5.97 22.55 -5.95
C ASN A 190 -6.13 23.67 -6.99
N LYS A 191 -5.88 24.91 -6.58
CA LYS A 191 -6.02 26.10 -7.44
C LYS A 191 -5.11 26.06 -8.67
N GLN A 192 -3.94 25.43 -8.58
CA GLN A 192 -3.04 25.30 -9.73
C GLN A 192 -3.69 24.48 -10.86
N LEU A 193 -4.46 23.44 -10.50
CA LEU A 193 -5.21 22.64 -11.48
C LEU A 193 -6.42 23.39 -12.01
N LEU A 194 -7.19 24.06 -11.14
CA LEU A 194 -8.36 24.83 -11.56
C LEU A 194 -8.00 25.95 -12.55
N ASP A 195 -6.84 26.58 -12.37
CA ASP A 195 -6.32 27.63 -13.22
C ASP A 195 -5.57 27.10 -14.46
N ASN A 196 -5.26 25.79 -14.52
CA ASN A 196 -4.53 25.19 -15.65
C ASN A 196 -5.48 24.89 -16.82
N PRO A 197 -5.29 25.52 -18.00
CA PRO A 197 -6.14 25.23 -19.16
C PRO A 197 -5.99 23.82 -19.72
N LEU A 198 -4.92 23.09 -19.33
CA LEU A 198 -4.68 21.70 -19.74
C LEU A 198 -5.29 20.68 -18.79
N TYR A 199 -5.79 21.10 -17.61
CA TYR A 199 -6.36 20.18 -16.64
C TYR A 199 -7.54 19.38 -17.24
N LEU A 200 -7.49 18.05 -17.05
CA LEU A 200 -8.41 17.12 -17.72
C LEU A 200 -9.62 16.71 -16.85
N GLY A 201 -9.66 17.13 -15.57
CA GLY A 201 -10.76 16.83 -14.66
C GLY A 201 -11.85 17.89 -14.60
N ASN A 202 -12.84 17.65 -13.73
CA ASN A 202 -13.92 18.61 -13.43
C ASN A 202 -13.32 19.90 -12.84
N ARG A 203 -13.62 21.06 -13.47
CA ARG A 203 -13.04 22.35 -13.11
C ARG A 203 -13.88 23.12 -12.10
N HIS A 204 -14.07 22.52 -10.94
CA HIS A 204 -14.74 23.14 -9.79
C HIS A 204 -14.13 22.63 -8.49
N GLU A 205 -14.37 23.32 -7.39
CA GLU A 205 -14.00 22.88 -6.05
C GLU A 205 -14.60 21.51 -5.72
N ARG A 206 -13.96 20.75 -4.84
CA ARG A 206 -14.44 19.42 -4.44
C ARG A 206 -15.87 19.48 -3.93
N VAL A 207 -16.71 18.63 -4.48
CA VAL A 207 -18.04 18.38 -3.94
C VAL A 207 -17.91 17.56 -2.66
N ARG A 208 -18.56 18.01 -1.60
CA ARG A 208 -18.50 17.42 -0.26
C ARG A 208 -19.89 17.07 0.27
N GLY A 209 -19.93 16.41 1.43
CA GLY A 209 -21.16 16.12 2.16
C GLY A 209 -22.09 15.15 1.44
N LYS A 210 -23.40 15.40 1.52
CA LYS A 210 -24.44 14.44 1.06
C LYS A 210 -24.27 14.03 -0.40
N LYS A 211 -24.03 14.98 -1.32
CA LYS A 211 -23.85 14.69 -2.77
C LYS A 211 -22.66 13.75 -3.01
N TYR A 212 -21.56 13.98 -2.29
CA TYR A 212 -20.37 13.12 -2.36
C TYR A 212 -20.70 11.70 -1.90
N HIS A 213 -21.33 11.55 -0.73
CA HIS A 213 -21.68 10.23 -0.20
C HIS A 213 -22.65 9.46 -1.09
N GLU A 214 -23.68 10.12 -1.64
CA GLU A 214 -24.62 9.52 -2.58
C GLU A 214 -23.92 9.05 -3.88
N PHE A 215 -22.91 9.79 -4.34
CA PHE A 215 -22.10 9.40 -5.49
C PHE A 215 -21.24 8.16 -5.20
N VAL A 216 -20.55 8.13 -4.05
CA VAL A 216 -19.78 6.96 -3.60
C VAL A 216 -20.68 5.73 -3.41
N ASP A 217 -21.86 5.90 -2.79
CA ASP A 217 -22.83 4.81 -2.61
C ASP A 217 -23.24 4.22 -3.95
N LYS A 218 -23.62 5.06 -4.89
CA LYS A 218 -24.02 4.64 -6.23
C LYS A 218 -22.91 3.93 -6.98
N PHE A 219 -21.66 4.39 -6.81
CA PHE A 219 -20.49 3.69 -7.35
C PHE A 219 -20.37 2.29 -6.77
N VAL A 220 -20.35 2.15 -5.44
CA VAL A 220 -20.18 0.86 -4.75
C VAL A 220 -21.28 -0.11 -5.14
N GLU A 221 -22.55 0.29 -5.03
CA GLU A 221 -23.69 -0.54 -5.40
C GLU A 221 -23.64 -1.02 -6.87
N THR A 222 -23.21 -0.13 -7.76
CA THR A 222 -23.09 -0.47 -9.19
C THR A 222 -21.91 -1.40 -9.44
N ALA A 223 -20.76 -1.17 -8.80
CA ALA A 223 -19.56 -2.01 -8.97
C ALA A 223 -19.81 -3.43 -8.45
N GLU A 224 -20.41 -3.60 -7.25
CA GLU A 224 -20.75 -4.92 -6.70
C GLU A 224 -21.73 -5.68 -7.58
N ARG A 225 -22.71 -4.99 -8.14
CA ARG A 225 -23.70 -5.61 -9.05
C ARG A 225 -23.07 -6.05 -10.38
N LEU A 226 -22.10 -5.29 -10.89
CA LEU A 226 -21.44 -5.59 -12.17
C LEU A 226 -20.34 -6.63 -12.04
N PHE A 227 -19.65 -6.66 -10.92
CA PHE A 227 -18.46 -7.49 -10.69
C PHE A 227 -18.66 -8.36 -9.45
N PRO A 228 -19.26 -9.55 -9.59
CA PRO A 228 -19.40 -10.48 -8.48
C PRO A 228 -18.04 -10.84 -7.85
N ASN A 229 -17.99 -10.97 -6.52
CA ASN A 229 -16.78 -11.24 -5.75
C ASN A 229 -15.70 -10.14 -5.89
N LEU A 230 -16.12 -8.89 -6.12
CA LEU A 230 -15.22 -7.75 -6.19
C LEU A 230 -14.48 -7.54 -4.86
N TYR A 231 -13.16 -7.34 -4.96
CA TYR A 231 -12.32 -6.75 -3.91
C TYR A 231 -12.10 -5.27 -4.22
N LEU A 232 -12.54 -4.38 -3.33
CA LEU A 232 -12.49 -2.93 -3.51
C LEU A 232 -11.42 -2.31 -2.62
N HIS A 233 -10.40 -1.74 -3.21
CA HIS A 233 -9.26 -1.10 -2.55
C HIS A 233 -9.37 0.42 -2.67
N TRP A 234 -9.42 1.11 -1.52
CA TRP A 234 -9.46 2.57 -1.41
C TRP A 234 -8.05 3.13 -1.23
N GLU A 235 -7.73 4.19 -1.99
CA GLU A 235 -6.40 4.78 -2.06
C GLU A 235 -6.46 6.31 -2.09
N ASP A 236 -5.69 6.99 -1.23
CA ASP A 236 -5.48 8.45 -1.22
C ASP A 236 -6.76 9.30 -1.14
N PHE A 237 -7.75 8.84 -0.40
CA PHE A 237 -8.96 9.61 -0.08
C PHE A 237 -8.67 10.66 1.00
N GLY A 238 -9.36 11.82 0.93
CA GLY A 238 -9.33 12.80 2.00
C GLY A 238 -9.68 12.21 3.36
N ARG A 239 -8.94 12.56 4.41
CA ARG A 239 -9.00 11.90 5.73
C ARG A 239 -10.41 11.68 6.28
N PRO A 240 -11.32 12.69 6.31
CA PRO A 240 -12.69 12.47 6.82
C PRO A 240 -13.49 11.49 5.95
N ASN A 241 -13.30 11.55 4.62
CA ASN A 241 -13.98 10.68 3.68
C ASN A 241 -13.45 9.24 3.78
N ALA A 242 -12.13 9.05 3.89
CA ALA A 242 -11.51 7.73 4.03
C ALA A 242 -12.04 6.97 5.25
N ALA A 243 -12.09 7.61 6.42
CA ALA A 243 -12.61 7.02 7.64
C ALA A 243 -14.10 6.69 7.53
N ALA A 244 -14.93 7.62 7.03
CA ALA A 244 -16.37 7.43 6.88
C ALA A 244 -16.71 6.31 5.86
N ILE A 245 -15.94 6.21 4.77
CA ILE A 245 -16.09 5.15 3.76
C ILE A 245 -15.74 3.78 4.38
N LEU A 246 -14.61 3.70 5.09
CA LEU A 246 -14.19 2.46 5.73
C LEU A 246 -15.23 2.00 6.76
N GLU A 247 -15.67 2.87 7.67
CA GLU A 247 -16.72 2.56 8.65
C GLU A 247 -18.02 2.07 7.99
N ARG A 248 -18.40 2.72 6.89
CA ARG A 248 -19.65 2.40 6.17
C ARG A 248 -19.63 1.03 5.49
N TYR A 249 -18.47 0.60 4.96
CA TYR A 249 -18.41 -0.57 4.07
C TYR A 249 -17.63 -1.77 4.60
N GLN A 250 -16.69 -1.61 5.55
CA GLN A 250 -15.81 -2.70 5.99
C GLN A 250 -16.54 -3.97 6.49
N ASN A 251 -17.76 -3.82 7.01
CA ASN A 251 -18.58 -4.94 7.50
C ASN A 251 -19.69 -5.35 6.50
N LYS A 252 -19.66 -4.85 5.26
CA LYS A 252 -20.73 -5.11 4.26
C LYS A 252 -20.20 -5.73 2.98
N ILE A 253 -19.02 -5.30 2.53
CA ILE A 253 -18.40 -5.71 1.28
C ILE A 253 -16.96 -6.12 1.49
N THR A 254 -16.36 -6.80 0.51
CA THR A 254 -14.93 -7.13 0.54
C THR A 254 -14.15 -5.87 0.18
N THR A 255 -13.64 -5.17 1.19
CA THR A 255 -12.97 -3.88 1.00
C THR A 255 -11.80 -3.67 1.93
N PHE A 256 -10.87 -2.82 1.50
CA PHE A 256 -9.64 -2.50 2.21
C PHE A 256 -9.25 -1.04 1.92
N ASN A 257 -8.83 -0.31 2.94
CA ASN A 257 -8.25 1.02 2.80
C ASN A 257 -6.75 0.96 3.13
N ASP A 258 -5.91 1.25 2.14
CA ASP A 258 -4.46 1.13 2.30
C ASP A 258 -3.86 2.18 3.24
N ASP A 259 -4.38 3.41 3.21
CA ASP A 259 -3.85 4.50 4.03
C ASP A 259 -4.10 4.28 5.53
N ILE A 260 -5.24 3.68 5.87
CA ILE A 260 -5.65 3.41 7.26
C ILE A 260 -5.22 2.00 7.67
N GLN A 261 -5.74 0.96 7.00
CA GLN A 261 -5.51 -0.43 7.36
C GLN A 261 -4.13 -0.92 6.91
N GLY A 262 -3.69 -0.57 5.70
CA GLY A 262 -2.39 -0.98 5.16
C GLY A 262 -1.23 -0.47 6.00
N THR A 263 -1.24 0.82 6.36
CA THR A 263 -0.23 1.43 7.23
C THR A 263 -0.25 0.79 8.63
N GLY A 264 -1.44 0.50 9.16
CA GLY A 264 -1.59 -0.19 10.45
C GLY A 264 -0.98 -1.59 10.43
N ILE A 265 -1.35 -2.42 9.44
CA ILE A 265 -0.91 -3.82 9.39
C ILE A 265 0.56 -3.99 9.03
N VAL A 266 1.17 -3.12 8.21
CA VAL A 266 2.61 -3.18 7.95
C VAL A 266 3.42 -2.77 9.17
N SER A 267 2.93 -1.80 9.95
CA SER A 267 3.54 -1.41 11.22
C SER A 267 3.43 -2.53 12.27
N LEU A 268 2.28 -3.20 12.35
CA LEU A 268 2.10 -4.39 13.19
C LEU A 268 3.03 -5.52 12.77
N ALA A 269 3.16 -5.80 11.47
CA ALA A 269 4.09 -6.81 10.96
C ALA A 269 5.55 -6.50 11.34
N ALA A 270 5.96 -5.22 11.29
CA ALA A 270 7.28 -4.79 11.74
C ALA A 270 7.49 -5.03 13.24
N ILE A 271 6.47 -4.75 14.06
CA ILE A 271 6.50 -5.06 15.51
C ILE A 271 6.65 -6.57 15.73
N LEU A 272 5.84 -7.39 15.05
CA LEU A 272 5.88 -8.85 15.16
C LEU A 272 7.25 -9.40 14.73
N GLY A 273 7.84 -8.87 13.65
CA GLY A 273 9.19 -9.19 13.22
C GLY A 273 10.25 -8.82 14.26
N ALA A 274 10.13 -7.63 14.87
CA ALA A 274 11.00 -7.19 15.97
C ALA A 274 10.87 -8.09 17.20
N LEU A 275 9.66 -8.49 17.55
CA LEU A 275 9.41 -9.41 18.67
C LEU A 275 9.90 -10.83 18.37
N ASN A 276 9.85 -11.27 17.11
CA ASN A 276 10.48 -12.52 16.70
C ASN A 276 12.00 -12.49 16.89
N ILE A 277 12.66 -11.37 16.60
CA ILE A 277 14.11 -11.18 16.84
C ILE A 277 14.41 -11.10 18.35
N SER A 278 13.66 -10.30 19.11
CA SER A 278 13.91 -10.10 20.56
C SER A 278 13.42 -11.22 21.45
N LYS A 279 12.57 -12.12 20.93
CA LYS A 279 11.89 -13.20 21.69
C LYS A 279 11.01 -12.69 22.83
N GLN A 280 10.54 -11.45 22.74
CA GLN A 280 9.62 -10.85 23.70
C GLN A 280 8.16 -11.15 23.32
N LYS A 281 7.26 -11.13 24.31
CA LYS A 281 5.82 -11.31 24.08
C LYS A 281 5.18 -9.99 23.67
N PHE A 282 4.19 -10.05 22.79
CA PHE A 282 3.41 -8.90 22.37
C PHE A 282 2.67 -8.24 23.56
N THR A 283 2.06 -9.06 24.42
CA THR A 283 1.29 -8.61 25.57
C THR A 283 2.12 -7.93 26.67
N ASP A 284 3.44 -8.02 26.64
CA ASP A 284 4.33 -7.35 27.59
C ASP A 284 4.74 -5.93 27.11
N GLN A 285 4.36 -5.54 25.88
CA GLN A 285 4.82 -4.31 25.29
C GLN A 285 4.04 -3.08 25.78
N ARG A 286 4.75 -1.94 25.90
CA ARG A 286 4.18 -0.60 26.08
C ARG A 286 4.49 0.21 24.83
N VAL A 287 3.43 0.58 24.12
CA VAL A 287 3.53 1.23 22.81
C VAL A 287 3.26 2.71 22.95
N MET A 288 4.19 3.53 22.49
CA MET A 288 4.02 4.98 22.39
C MET A 288 4.04 5.40 20.93
N VAL A 289 2.99 6.11 20.51
CA VAL A 289 2.90 6.70 19.17
C VAL A 289 3.04 8.21 19.28
N PHE A 290 4.05 8.76 18.63
CA PHE A 290 4.30 10.21 18.55
C PHE A 290 3.84 10.75 17.20
N GLY A 291 2.86 11.66 17.24
CA GLY A 291 2.10 12.12 16.08
C GLY A 291 0.77 11.37 15.97
N ALA A 292 -0.20 11.75 16.81
CA ALA A 292 -1.51 11.10 16.89
C ALA A 292 -2.49 11.60 15.81
N GLY A 293 -1.99 11.87 14.59
CA GLY A 293 -2.80 12.12 13.40
C GLY A 293 -3.48 10.84 12.90
N THR A 294 -4.05 10.88 11.67
CA THR A 294 -4.78 9.73 11.10
C THR A 294 -3.93 8.46 11.03
N ALA A 295 -2.68 8.57 10.56
CA ALA A 295 -1.78 7.42 10.48
C ALA A 295 -1.42 6.88 11.88
N GLY A 296 -1.03 7.76 12.81
CA GLY A 296 -0.67 7.35 14.18
C GLY A 296 -1.83 6.74 14.95
N ALA A 297 -3.03 7.31 14.86
CA ALA A 297 -4.24 6.74 15.46
C ALA A 297 -4.64 5.41 14.80
N GLY A 298 -4.48 5.28 13.48
CA GLY A 298 -4.73 4.04 12.75
C GLY A 298 -3.77 2.92 13.16
N ILE A 299 -2.48 3.22 13.29
CA ILE A 299 -1.48 2.27 13.80
C ILE A 299 -1.81 1.86 15.25
N ALA A 300 -2.15 2.83 16.11
CA ALA A 300 -2.53 2.54 17.48
C ALA A 300 -3.77 1.64 17.56
N HIS A 301 -4.75 1.88 16.69
CA HIS A 301 -5.96 1.05 16.63
C HIS A 301 -5.64 -0.39 16.15
N GLN A 302 -4.78 -0.55 15.15
CA GLN A 302 -4.36 -1.87 14.69
C GLN A 302 -3.61 -2.65 15.78
N ILE A 303 -2.76 -1.97 16.55
CA ILE A 303 -2.05 -2.57 17.70
C ILE A 303 -3.04 -2.92 18.83
N TYR A 304 -4.05 -2.07 19.07
CA TYR A 304 -5.11 -2.35 20.03
C TYR A 304 -5.90 -3.61 19.65
N GLU A 305 -6.30 -3.73 18.39
CA GLU A 305 -6.98 -4.94 17.88
C GLU A 305 -6.11 -6.19 18.05
N GLU A 306 -4.80 -6.08 17.83
CA GLU A 306 -3.88 -7.21 18.05
C GLU A 306 -3.80 -7.59 19.54
N PHE A 307 -3.76 -6.65 20.48
CA PHE A 307 -3.86 -6.96 21.91
C PHE A 307 -5.14 -7.72 22.24
N MET A 308 -6.28 -7.33 21.63
CA MET A 308 -7.55 -8.04 21.76
C MET A 308 -7.48 -9.45 21.19
N GLN A 309 -6.87 -9.65 20.02
CA GLN A 309 -6.65 -10.96 19.41
C GLN A 309 -5.73 -11.86 20.28
N GLN A 310 -4.79 -11.26 21.01
CA GLN A 310 -3.94 -11.95 21.98
C GLN A 310 -4.64 -12.27 23.33
N GLY A 311 -5.93 -11.93 23.44
CA GLY A 311 -6.79 -12.30 24.57
C GLY A 311 -6.92 -11.27 25.69
N LEU A 312 -6.42 -10.03 25.50
CA LEU A 312 -6.64 -8.95 26.47
C LEU A 312 -8.08 -8.41 26.32
N SER A 313 -8.64 -7.95 27.41
CA SER A 313 -9.87 -7.15 27.37
C SER A 313 -9.61 -5.76 26.77
N SER A 314 -10.68 -5.08 26.32
CA SER A 314 -10.58 -3.73 25.76
C SER A 314 -9.85 -2.74 26.69
N ASP A 315 -10.16 -2.77 27.99
CA ASP A 315 -9.55 -1.87 28.96
C ASP A 315 -8.07 -2.19 29.19
N GLU A 316 -7.71 -3.49 29.24
CA GLU A 316 -6.30 -3.92 29.35
C GLU A 316 -5.53 -3.52 28.08
N ALA A 317 -6.05 -3.78 26.89
CA ALA A 317 -5.40 -3.42 25.64
C ALA A 317 -5.12 -1.92 25.53
N LYS A 318 -6.08 -1.06 25.90
CA LYS A 318 -5.88 0.39 25.95
C LYS A 318 -4.76 0.80 26.89
N GLN A 319 -4.57 0.11 28.02
CA GLN A 319 -3.52 0.44 28.98
C GLN A 319 -2.09 0.24 28.44
N HIS A 320 -1.93 -0.50 27.35
CA HIS A 320 -0.65 -0.70 26.69
C HIS A 320 -0.29 0.39 25.68
N ILE A 321 -1.24 1.30 25.33
CA ILE A 321 -1.08 2.27 24.23
C ILE A 321 -1.12 3.69 24.78
N TYR A 322 -0.17 4.52 24.31
CA TYR A 322 0.00 5.91 24.70
C TYR A 322 0.18 6.78 23.47
N LEU A 323 -0.69 7.75 23.27
CA LEU A 323 -0.61 8.72 22.18
C LEU A 323 -0.01 10.03 22.66
N VAL A 324 1.01 10.51 21.95
CA VAL A 324 1.66 11.81 22.21
C VAL A 324 1.54 12.66 20.94
N ASP A 325 1.07 13.89 21.08
CA ASP A 325 0.96 14.84 19.98
C ASP A 325 1.51 16.22 20.42
N LYS A 326 1.24 17.26 19.65
CA LYS A 326 1.67 18.65 19.93
C LYS A 326 1.31 19.14 21.36
N GLN A 327 0.26 18.58 21.96
CA GLN A 327 -0.19 18.88 23.32
C GLN A 327 0.57 18.09 24.41
N GLY A 328 1.45 17.16 24.02
CA GLY A 328 2.04 16.16 24.90
C GLY A 328 1.26 14.86 24.92
N LEU A 329 1.34 14.10 26.02
CA LEU A 329 0.54 12.89 26.22
C LEU A 329 -0.95 13.26 26.23
N LEU A 330 -1.74 12.54 25.41
CA LEU A 330 -3.17 12.81 25.32
C LEU A 330 -3.90 12.27 26.56
N THR A 331 -4.64 13.16 27.23
CA THR A 331 -5.38 12.87 28.46
C THR A 331 -6.87 13.22 28.35
N ASP A 332 -7.68 12.62 29.19
CA ASP A 332 -9.14 12.68 29.19
C ASP A 332 -9.72 14.06 29.52
N ASP A 333 -8.93 14.99 30.06
CA ASP A 333 -9.30 16.40 30.33
C ASP A 333 -9.12 17.32 29.09
N MET A 334 -8.54 16.83 27.99
CA MET A 334 -8.37 17.59 26.75
C MET A 334 -9.66 17.62 25.93
N THR A 335 -10.01 18.78 25.37
CA THR A 335 -11.30 19.01 24.69
C THR A 335 -11.20 19.05 23.15
N ASP A 336 -10.02 19.28 22.60
CA ASP A 336 -9.81 19.42 21.15
C ASP A 336 -9.09 18.17 20.60
N LEU A 337 -9.76 17.02 20.71
CA LEU A 337 -9.27 15.73 20.25
C LEU A 337 -10.21 15.13 19.21
N THR A 338 -9.63 14.49 18.21
CA THR A 338 -10.41 13.64 17.27
C THR A 338 -10.93 12.40 17.99
N GLU A 339 -11.94 11.74 17.42
CA GLU A 339 -12.50 10.51 17.99
C GLU A 339 -11.43 9.42 18.17
N GLY A 340 -10.55 9.22 17.17
CA GLY A 340 -9.44 8.27 17.25
C GLY A 340 -8.42 8.61 18.34
N GLN A 341 -8.21 9.91 18.65
CA GLN A 341 -7.37 10.35 19.75
C GLN A 341 -8.07 10.13 21.10
N GLN A 342 -9.37 10.49 21.20
CA GLN A 342 -10.17 10.30 22.41
C GLN A 342 -10.22 8.85 22.86
N PHE A 343 -10.27 7.91 21.92
CA PHE A 343 -10.31 6.48 22.22
C PHE A 343 -9.12 5.99 23.05
N PHE A 344 -7.95 6.61 22.91
CA PHE A 344 -6.70 6.23 23.58
C PHE A 344 -6.24 7.24 24.65
N THR A 345 -7.08 8.20 25.06
CA THR A 345 -6.72 9.12 26.13
C THR A 345 -6.44 8.36 27.43
N ARG A 346 -5.48 8.88 28.21
CA ARG A 346 -5.15 8.38 29.54
C ARG A 346 -5.83 9.26 30.59
N SER A 347 -6.15 8.70 31.73
CA SER A 347 -6.64 9.57 32.81
C SER A 347 -5.55 10.54 33.24
N VAL A 348 -5.88 11.83 33.33
CA VAL A 348 -4.97 12.85 33.86
C VAL A 348 -4.50 12.50 35.28
N ASN A 349 -5.32 11.76 36.03
CA ASN A 349 -5.02 11.32 37.39
C ASN A 349 -4.01 10.16 37.47
N ASP A 350 -3.69 9.50 36.36
CA ASP A 350 -2.69 8.41 36.30
C ASP A 350 -1.26 8.98 36.49
N PHE A 351 -1.07 10.28 36.35
CA PHE A 351 0.23 10.94 36.38
C PHE A 351 0.33 12.01 37.43
N GLN A 352 1.45 12.04 38.18
CA GLN A 352 1.67 13.04 39.23
C GLN A 352 1.80 14.47 38.71
N LYS A 353 2.14 14.64 37.44
CA LYS A 353 2.29 15.93 36.75
C LYS A 353 1.99 15.77 35.26
N PRO A 354 1.59 16.86 34.58
CA PRO A 354 1.43 16.84 33.14
C PRO A 354 2.68 16.39 32.40
N LEU A 355 2.50 15.69 31.26
CA LEU A 355 3.57 15.20 30.38
C LEU A 355 3.52 15.92 29.01
N PRO A 356 3.96 17.20 28.96
CA PRO A 356 3.73 18.08 27.81
C PRO A 356 4.69 17.83 26.62
N THR A 357 5.66 16.94 26.77
CA THR A 357 6.66 16.65 25.73
C THR A 357 6.87 15.16 25.58
N LEU A 358 7.34 14.74 24.37
CA LEU A 358 7.72 13.35 24.14
C LEU A 358 8.72 12.84 25.18
N ARG A 359 9.74 13.68 25.52
CA ARG A 359 10.73 13.33 26.53
C ARG A 359 10.10 13.04 27.90
N SER A 360 9.21 13.93 28.38
CA SER A 360 8.54 13.71 29.66
C SER A 360 7.65 12.47 29.67
N ALA A 361 7.00 12.18 28.55
CA ALA A 361 6.19 10.98 28.37
C ALA A 361 7.05 9.71 28.36
N VAL A 362 8.15 9.67 27.61
CA VAL A 362 9.08 8.52 27.56
C VAL A 362 9.66 8.23 28.95
N SER A 363 10.09 9.27 29.67
CA SER A 363 10.66 9.12 31.01
C SER A 363 9.67 8.56 32.02
N ALA A 364 8.40 9.00 31.96
CA ALA A 364 7.36 8.56 32.89
C ALA A 364 6.83 7.16 32.57
N ILE A 365 6.60 6.87 31.29
CA ILE A 365 5.89 5.66 30.80
C ILE A 365 6.88 4.50 30.53
N LYS A 366 8.12 4.83 30.13
CA LYS A 366 9.16 3.86 29.76
C LYS A 366 8.65 2.89 28.68
N PRO A 367 8.31 3.40 27.48
CA PRO A 367 7.80 2.56 26.41
C PRO A 367 8.84 1.55 25.94
N THR A 368 8.38 0.37 25.50
CA THR A 368 9.21 -0.65 24.85
C THR A 368 9.22 -0.50 23.34
N ILE A 369 8.16 0.13 22.81
CA ILE A 369 7.96 0.45 21.40
C ILE A 369 7.67 1.94 21.26
N LEU A 370 8.42 2.62 20.39
CA LEU A 370 8.24 4.04 20.03
C LEU A 370 8.05 4.17 18.52
N ILE A 371 6.91 4.70 18.11
CA ILE A 371 6.53 4.88 16.70
C ILE A 371 6.35 6.37 16.42
N GLY A 372 7.00 6.89 15.38
CA GLY A 372 6.91 8.27 14.92
C GLY A 372 6.12 8.40 13.63
N THR A 373 5.09 9.23 13.67
CA THR A 373 4.25 9.65 12.53
C THR A 373 3.96 11.15 12.62
N SER A 374 4.90 11.89 13.22
CA SER A 374 4.72 13.28 13.65
C SER A 374 5.08 14.32 12.59
N THR A 375 5.81 13.90 11.54
CA THR A 375 6.45 14.81 10.58
C THR A 375 7.36 15.86 11.24
N HIS A 376 7.86 15.58 12.45
CA HIS A 376 8.74 16.45 13.22
C HIS A 376 10.19 15.94 13.15
N PRO A 377 11.05 16.55 12.34
CA PRO A 377 12.41 16.06 12.11
C PRO A 377 13.23 15.97 13.39
N GLY A 378 13.91 14.83 13.60
CA GLY A 378 14.83 14.66 14.72
C GLY A 378 14.16 14.63 16.11
N ALA A 379 12.84 14.42 16.17
CA ALA A 379 12.10 14.35 17.43
C ALA A 379 12.56 13.24 18.38
N PHE A 380 13.09 12.14 17.82
CA PHE A 380 13.68 11.06 18.61
C PHE A 380 15.16 11.39 18.88
N THR A 381 15.38 12.27 19.87
CA THR A 381 16.73 12.73 20.25
C THR A 381 17.53 11.61 20.91
N GLU A 382 18.88 11.76 20.90
CA GLU A 382 19.79 10.83 21.57
C GLU A 382 19.39 10.56 23.04
N GLU A 383 18.98 11.61 23.75
CA GLU A 383 18.58 11.52 25.14
C GLU A 383 17.33 10.66 25.33
N ILE A 384 16.31 10.85 24.50
CA ILE A 384 15.05 10.05 24.54
C ILE A 384 15.36 8.58 24.23
N VAL A 385 16.17 8.33 23.19
CA VAL A 385 16.51 6.97 22.75
C VAL A 385 17.36 6.25 23.80
N LYS A 386 18.35 6.93 24.39
CA LYS A 386 19.17 6.37 25.48
C LYS A 386 18.36 6.08 26.74
N GLU A 387 17.42 6.96 27.08
CA GLU A 387 16.49 6.71 28.21
C GLU A 387 15.64 5.45 27.96
N MET A 388 15.08 5.31 26.77
CA MET A 388 14.32 4.10 26.40
C MET A 388 15.21 2.85 26.47
N ALA A 389 16.44 2.91 25.95
CA ALA A 389 17.40 1.82 25.95
C ALA A 389 17.94 1.46 27.33
N ALA A 390 17.84 2.37 28.32
CA ALA A 390 18.21 2.08 29.70
C ALA A 390 17.18 1.17 30.41
N HIS A 391 15.92 1.16 29.94
CA HIS A 391 14.83 0.39 30.51
C HIS A 391 14.37 -0.79 29.65
N THR A 392 14.86 -0.88 28.40
CA THR A 392 14.46 -1.90 27.42
C THR A 392 15.70 -2.50 26.79
N GLU A 393 15.87 -3.80 26.88
CA GLU A 393 17.04 -4.50 26.34
C GLU A 393 17.13 -4.36 24.82
N ARG A 394 16.03 -4.59 24.13
CA ARG A 394 15.88 -4.46 22.67
C ARG A 394 14.76 -3.46 22.36
N PRO A 395 15.05 -2.14 22.41
CA PRO A 395 14.04 -1.13 22.12
C PRO A 395 13.60 -1.20 20.65
N ILE A 396 12.29 -1.15 20.41
CA ILE A 396 11.69 -1.11 19.08
C ILE A 396 11.38 0.35 18.75
N ILE A 397 12.02 0.89 17.71
CA ILE A 397 11.93 2.33 17.38
C ILE A 397 11.70 2.49 15.88
N PHE A 398 10.52 3.01 15.53
CA PHE A 398 10.06 3.16 14.15
C PHE A 398 9.83 4.64 13.80
N PRO A 399 10.82 5.37 13.24
CA PRO A 399 10.63 6.68 12.64
C PRO A 399 9.97 6.52 11.27
N LEU A 400 8.63 6.62 11.19
CA LEU A 400 7.87 6.31 9.99
C LEU A 400 7.52 7.53 9.13
N SER A 401 7.78 8.76 9.61
CA SER A 401 7.50 9.96 8.82
C SER A 401 8.32 10.01 7.55
N ASN A 402 7.68 10.41 6.45
CA ASN A 402 8.28 10.63 5.14
C ASN A 402 7.91 12.03 4.61
N PRO A 403 8.68 12.63 3.70
CA PRO A 403 9.98 12.15 3.18
C PRO A 403 11.13 12.19 4.21
N THR A 404 12.35 11.87 3.80
CA THR A 404 13.55 11.75 4.65
C THR A 404 13.77 12.95 5.57
N GLU A 405 13.48 14.16 5.07
CA GLU A 405 13.65 15.43 5.79
C GLU A 405 12.71 15.56 6.99
N LEU A 406 11.63 14.77 7.03
CA LEU A 406 10.61 14.79 8.08
C LEU A 406 10.75 13.62 9.06
N ALA A 407 11.70 12.70 8.84
CA ALA A 407 11.90 11.54 9.69
C ALA A 407 12.30 11.94 11.13
N GLU A 408 11.72 11.29 12.13
CA GLU A 408 11.97 11.55 13.55
C GLU A 408 13.40 11.21 13.98
N ALA A 409 14.07 10.27 13.32
CA ALA A 409 15.48 9.94 13.51
C ALA A 409 16.05 9.22 12.29
N LYS A 410 17.39 9.18 12.16
CA LYS A 410 18.08 8.33 11.20
C LYS A 410 18.36 6.96 11.82
N ALA A 411 18.29 5.91 11.01
CA ALA A 411 18.57 4.54 11.48
C ALA A 411 20.01 4.41 12.03
N SER A 412 21.01 5.09 11.41
CA SER A 412 22.39 5.12 11.89
C SER A 412 22.50 5.62 13.32
N ASP A 413 21.82 6.72 13.62
CA ASP A 413 21.86 7.34 14.94
C ASP A 413 21.21 6.43 15.99
N LEU A 414 20.07 5.80 15.65
CA LEU A 414 19.40 4.85 16.54
C LEU A 414 20.26 3.61 16.86
N ILE A 415 20.99 3.08 15.89
CA ILE A 415 21.93 1.97 16.10
C ILE A 415 23.06 2.41 17.02
N GLU A 416 23.68 3.58 16.77
CA GLU A 416 24.78 4.10 17.58
C GLU A 416 24.34 4.38 19.02
N TRP A 417 23.24 5.11 19.22
CA TRP A 417 22.75 5.54 20.55
C TRP A 417 22.28 4.38 21.42
N THR A 418 21.90 3.25 20.82
CA THR A 418 21.47 2.04 21.53
C THR A 418 22.53 0.94 21.58
N ASP A 419 23.74 1.22 21.12
CA ASP A 419 24.83 0.23 21.05
C ASP A 419 24.43 -1.04 20.25
N GLY A 420 23.78 -0.86 19.10
CA GLY A 420 23.31 -1.95 18.21
C GLY A 420 22.10 -2.71 18.71
N ARG A 421 21.42 -2.24 19.78
CA ARG A 421 20.29 -2.97 20.38
C ARG A 421 18.92 -2.63 19.77
N ALA A 422 18.78 -1.44 19.14
CA ALA A 422 17.51 -1.04 18.55
C ALA A 422 17.05 -1.98 17.44
N LEU A 423 15.75 -2.23 17.38
CA LEU A 423 15.05 -2.88 16.29
C LEU A 423 14.27 -1.82 15.52
N ILE A 424 14.59 -1.64 14.23
CA ILE A 424 14.24 -0.43 13.49
C ILE A 424 13.46 -0.79 12.24
N ALA A 425 12.35 -0.07 12.02
CA ALA A 425 11.72 0.09 10.72
C ALA A 425 11.61 1.59 10.39
N THR A 426 11.75 1.94 9.12
CA THR A 426 11.64 3.33 8.64
C THR A 426 10.54 3.43 7.58
N GLY A 427 9.89 4.59 7.46
CA GLY A 427 8.89 4.84 6.42
C GLY A 427 9.50 4.97 5.02
N ILE A 428 10.79 5.28 4.95
CA ILE A 428 11.58 5.48 3.72
C ILE A 428 12.64 4.40 3.56
N PRO A 429 13.13 4.14 2.33
CA PRO A 429 14.27 3.26 2.13
C PRO A 429 15.49 3.77 2.90
N SER A 430 16.16 2.89 3.65
CA SER A 430 17.37 3.20 4.41
C SER A 430 18.48 2.21 4.05
N SER A 431 19.69 2.72 3.85
CA SER A 431 20.86 1.86 3.63
C SER A 431 21.17 1.05 4.88
N PRO A 432 21.73 -0.15 4.73
CA PRO A 432 22.27 -0.90 5.87
C PRO A 432 23.29 -0.07 6.67
N VAL A 433 23.36 -0.31 7.97
CA VAL A 433 24.25 0.42 8.90
C VAL A 433 25.32 -0.55 9.43
N ASP A 434 26.58 -0.24 9.17
CA ASP A 434 27.69 -0.98 9.74
C ASP A 434 28.08 -0.42 11.12
N TYR A 435 27.97 -1.25 12.15
CA TYR A 435 28.32 -0.86 13.51
C TYR A 435 28.98 -2.03 14.27
N LYS A 436 30.18 -1.79 14.81
CA LYS A 436 30.96 -2.77 15.61
C LYS A 436 31.08 -4.15 14.95
N GLY A 437 31.27 -4.20 13.63
CA GLY A 437 31.46 -5.44 12.88
C GLY A 437 30.19 -6.20 12.54
N VAL A 438 29.02 -5.62 12.80
CA VAL A 438 27.72 -6.12 12.37
C VAL A 438 27.10 -5.18 11.37
N THR A 439 26.60 -5.70 10.25
CA THR A 439 25.80 -4.96 9.27
C THR A 439 24.33 -5.09 9.62
N TYR A 440 23.69 -3.99 10.03
CA TYR A 440 22.27 -3.92 10.38
C TYR A 440 21.46 -3.61 9.13
N ALA A 441 20.67 -4.55 8.68
CA ALA A 441 19.68 -4.30 7.64
C ALA A 441 18.47 -3.56 8.24
N ILE A 442 17.99 -2.53 7.53
CA ILE A 442 16.89 -1.69 8.02
C ILE A 442 15.62 -2.05 7.26
N GLY A 443 14.58 -2.44 7.99
CA GLY A 443 13.26 -2.72 7.42
C GLY A 443 12.57 -1.44 6.97
N GLN A 444 11.96 -1.45 5.79
CA GLN A 444 11.07 -0.37 5.35
C GLN A 444 9.63 -0.77 5.61
N ALA A 445 8.90 0.02 6.41
CA ALA A 445 7.46 -0.13 6.60
C ALA A 445 6.71 0.48 5.40
N ASN A 446 6.71 -0.26 4.28
CA ASN A 446 6.03 0.11 3.05
C ASN A 446 4.82 -0.81 2.85
N ASN A 447 3.65 -0.21 2.62
CA ASN A 447 2.40 -0.94 2.41
C ASN A 447 2.50 -1.95 1.24
N ALA A 448 3.38 -1.69 0.26
CA ALA A 448 3.65 -2.61 -0.84
C ALA A 448 4.13 -4.01 -0.39
N LEU A 449 4.69 -4.13 0.81
CA LEU A 449 5.05 -5.44 1.38
C LEU A 449 3.82 -6.28 1.75
N MET A 450 2.67 -5.63 1.96
CA MET A 450 1.47 -6.26 2.50
C MET A 450 0.36 -6.45 1.46
N TYR A 451 -0.08 -5.34 0.81
CA TYR A 451 -1.32 -5.36 0.05
C TYR A 451 -1.32 -6.34 -1.14
N PRO A 452 -0.19 -6.65 -1.85
CA PRO A 452 -0.26 -7.58 -2.98
C PRO A 452 -0.62 -9.01 -2.54
N GLY A 453 0.06 -9.52 -1.52
CA GLY A 453 -0.20 -10.84 -0.98
C GLY A 453 -1.57 -10.92 -0.29
N LEU A 454 -1.95 -9.90 0.48
CA LEU A 454 -3.28 -9.79 1.08
C LEU A 454 -4.36 -9.87 -0.01
N GLY A 455 -4.27 -9.05 -1.05
CA GLY A 455 -5.26 -9.01 -2.12
C GLY A 455 -5.36 -10.31 -2.91
N LEU A 456 -4.21 -10.95 -3.22
CA LEU A 456 -4.21 -12.26 -3.86
C LEU A 456 -4.92 -13.31 -3.00
N GLY A 457 -4.66 -13.35 -1.68
CA GLY A 457 -5.31 -14.26 -0.75
C GLY A 457 -6.82 -14.02 -0.62
N VAL A 458 -7.23 -12.75 -0.53
CA VAL A 458 -8.65 -12.32 -0.51
C VAL A 458 -9.39 -12.76 -1.77
N ILE A 459 -8.79 -12.55 -2.95
CA ILE A 459 -9.38 -12.94 -4.23
C ILE A 459 -9.42 -14.46 -4.37
N ALA A 460 -8.34 -15.17 -4.01
CA ALA A 460 -8.25 -16.62 -4.12
C ALA A 460 -9.26 -17.34 -3.22
N SER A 461 -9.46 -16.84 -2.01
CA SER A 461 -10.43 -17.40 -1.06
C SER A 461 -11.87 -16.93 -1.32
N THR A 462 -12.08 -15.99 -2.24
CA THR A 462 -13.38 -15.30 -2.39
C THR A 462 -13.91 -14.78 -1.04
N ALA A 463 -13.02 -14.16 -0.26
CA ALA A 463 -13.35 -13.70 1.08
C ALA A 463 -14.58 -12.76 1.10
N LYS A 464 -15.46 -12.94 2.08
CA LYS A 464 -16.64 -12.08 2.25
C LYS A 464 -16.26 -10.70 2.75
N LEU A 465 -15.35 -10.65 3.72
CA LEU A 465 -14.89 -9.42 4.37
C LEU A 465 -13.37 -9.47 4.57
N VAL A 466 -12.75 -8.30 4.60
CA VAL A 466 -11.38 -8.12 5.08
C VAL A 466 -11.49 -7.63 6.53
N ASP A 467 -11.74 -8.55 7.44
CA ASP A 467 -11.93 -8.27 8.86
C ASP A 467 -10.59 -8.19 9.63
N GLN A 468 -10.65 -7.77 10.89
CA GLN A 468 -9.46 -7.58 11.72
C GLN A 468 -8.68 -8.88 11.95
N SER A 469 -9.36 -10.03 12.01
CA SER A 469 -8.69 -11.32 12.21
C SER A 469 -7.88 -11.71 10.96
N LEU A 470 -8.39 -11.42 9.77
CA LEU A 470 -7.69 -11.64 8.50
C LEU A 470 -6.51 -10.68 8.33
N LEU A 471 -6.67 -9.40 8.73
CA LEU A 471 -5.58 -8.42 8.74
C LEU A 471 -4.46 -8.81 9.73
N SER A 472 -4.81 -9.29 10.92
CA SER A 472 -3.85 -9.83 11.90
C SER A 472 -3.09 -11.03 11.34
N ALA A 473 -3.80 -11.99 10.72
CA ALA A 473 -3.16 -13.15 10.09
C ALA A 473 -2.14 -12.74 9.00
N ALA A 474 -2.48 -11.72 8.20
CA ALA A 474 -1.57 -11.17 7.21
C ALA A 474 -0.32 -10.52 7.85
N ALA A 475 -0.50 -9.75 8.94
CA ALA A 475 0.60 -9.13 9.67
C ALA A 475 1.54 -10.19 10.29
N HIS A 476 0.97 -11.23 10.89
CA HIS A 476 1.73 -12.36 11.43
C HIS A 476 2.51 -13.12 10.36
N ALA A 477 1.91 -13.35 9.20
CA ALA A 477 2.58 -14.00 8.08
C ALA A 477 3.80 -13.17 7.61
N LEU A 478 3.66 -11.86 7.44
CA LEU A 478 4.76 -10.98 7.02
C LEU A 478 5.85 -10.87 8.10
N GLY A 479 5.48 -10.64 9.36
CA GLY A 479 6.43 -10.54 10.47
C GLY A 479 7.15 -11.86 10.78
N GLY A 480 6.51 -13.01 10.49
CA GLY A 480 7.07 -14.35 10.67
C GLY A 480 8.15 -14.74 9.66
N ILE A 481 8.26 -14.03 8.52
CA ILE A 481 9.27 -14.31 7.47
C ILE A 481 10.69 -13.92 7.91
N VAL A 482 10.81 -13.05 8.90
CA VAL A 482 12.09 -12.50 9.35
C VAL A 482 12.99 -13.62 9.90
N ASP A 483 14.22 -13.74 9.36
CA ASP A 483 15.24 -14.65 9.89
C ASP A 483 15.88 -14.06 11.16
N ALA A 484 15.30 -14.38 12.29
CA ALA A 484 15.74 -13.90 13.61
C ALA A 484 17.11 -14.49 14.06
N SER A 485 17.69 -15.44 13.32
CA SER A 485 18.97 -16.06 13.66
C SER A 485 20.18 -15.20 13.25
N GLN A 486 19.99 -14.26 12.33
CA GLN A 486 21.07 -13.46 11.79
C GLN A 486 21.31 -12.19 12.63
N PRO A 487 22.55 -11.93 13.07
CA PRO A 487 22.90 -10.64 13.67
C PRO A 487 22.58 -9.48 12.70
N GLY A 488 21.94 -8.43 13.21
CA GLY A 488 21.59 -7.27 12.36
C GLY A 488 20.41 -7.52 11.40
N ALA A 489 19.62 -8.58 11.60
CA ALA A 489 18.43 -8.87 10.79
C ALA A 489 17.43 -7.69 10.81
N ALA A 490 16.86 -7.37 9.64
CA ALA A 490 15.78 -6.40 9.52
C ALA A 490 14.48 -6.95 10.13
N VAL A 491 13.64 -6.06 10.65
CA VAL A 491 12.33 -6.41 11.23
C VAL A 491 11.25 -6.70 10.18
N LEU A 492 11.52 -6.43 8.92
CA LEU A 492 10.67 -6.73 7.76
C LEU A 492 11.51 -7.31 6.62
N PRO A 493 10.94 -8.15 5.76
CA PRO A 493 11.66 -8.69 4.60
C PRO A 493 11.98 -7.58 3.58
N PRO A 494 13.06 -7.72 2.79
CA PRO A 494 13.40 -6.75 1.78
C PRO A 494 12.49 -6.84 0.55
N VAL A 495 12.27 -5.69 -0.11
CA VAL A 495 11.39 -5.55 -1.28
C VAL A 495 11.78 -6.47 -2.45
N ASN A 496 13.06 -6.75 -2.66
CA ASN A 496 13.52 -7.62 -3.75
C ASN A 496 13.07 -9.09 -3.62
N LYS A 497 12.52 -9.48 -2.45
CA LYS A 497 11.92 -10.80 -2.21
C LYS A 497 10.38 -10.78 -2.25
N ILE A 498 9.78 -9.65 -2.64
CA ILE A 498 8.33 -9.43 -2.55
C ILE A 498 7.51 -10.51 -3.26
N THR A 499 7.94 -10.98 -4.41
CA THR A 499 7.25 -12.04 -5.17
C THR A 499 7.17 -13.36 -4.40
N SER A 500 8.24 -13.74 -3.70
CA SER A 500 8.27 -14.99 -2.95
C SER A 500 7.42 -14.94 -1.69
N PHE A 501 7.48 -13.84 -0.94
CA PHE A 501 6.69 -13.76 0.30
C PHE A 501 5.24 -13.35 0.07
N SER A 502 4.91 -12.65 -1.04
CA SER A 502 3.52 -12.35 -1.38
C SER A 502 2.69 -13.61 -1.62
N GLN A 503 3.29 -14.66 -2.19
CA GLN A 503 2.61 -15.94 -2.32
C GLN A 503 2.34 -16.58 -0.96
N HIS A 504 3.36 -16.67 -0.10
CA HIS A 504 3.19 -17.18 1.26
C HIS A 504 2.11 -16.41 2.03
N LEU A 505 2.15 -15.08 1.94
CA LEU A 505 1.14 -14.22 2.56
C LEU A 505 -0.27 -14.52 2.02
N ALA A 506 -0.42 -14.68 0.71
CA ALA A 506 -1.69 -15.01 0.09
C ALA A 506 -2.23 -16.37 0.55
N GLU A 507 -1.38 -17.38 0.67
CA GLU A 507 -1.77 -18.70 1.16
C GLU A 507 -2.24 -18.64 2.62
N VAL A 508 -1.54 -17.91 3.49
CA VAL A 508 -1.95 -17.72 4.90
C VAL A 508 -3.27 -16.98 5.00
N VAL A 509 -3.44 -15.91 4.23
CA VAL A 509 -4.71 -15.13 4.19
C VAL A 509 -5.86 -16.00 3.69
N ALA A 510 -5.66 -16.75 2.60
CA ALA A 510 -6.67 -17.65 2.07
C ALA A 510 -7.03 -18.77 3.06
N GLN A 511 -6.02 -19.38 3.69
CA GLN A 511 -6.26 -20.42 4.70
C GLN A 511 -7.03 -19.87 5.90
N HIS A 512 -6.67 -18.67 6.39
CA HIS A 512 -7.40 -18.02 7.48
C HIS A 512 -8.87 -17.78 7.12
N ALA A 513 -9.14 -17.28 5.90
CA ALA A 513 -10.52 -17.09 5.44
C ALA A 513 -11.32 -18.40 5.37
N ILE A 514 -10.68 -19.51 4.95
CA ILE A 514 -11.28 -20.85 4.92
C ILE A 514 -11.61 -21.32 6.34
N ASP A 515 -10.65 -21.28 7.25
CA ASP A 515 -10.77 -21.77 8.62
C ASP A 515 -11.85 -21.04 9.42
N HIS A 516 -12.08 -19.75 9.11
CA HIS A 516 -13.07 -18.91 9.77
C HIS A 516 -14.40 -18.80 8.99
N GLN A 517 -14.60 -19.61 7.93
CA GLN A 517 -15.81 -19.62 7.09
C GLN A 517 -16.13 -18.23 6.47
N ASN A 518 -15.08 -17.42 6.27
CA ASN A 518 -15.14 -16.10 5.65
C ASN A 518 -14.98 -16.18 4.13
N THR A 519 -15.55 -17.20 3.47
CA THR A 519 -15.49 -17.41 2.02
C THR A 519 -16.89 -17.43 1.41
N ARG A 520 -17.06 -16.91 0.18
CA ARG A 520 -18.32 -16.97 -0.57
C ARG A 520 -18.53 -18.33 -1.24
N GLU A 521 -17.42 -18.93 -1.69
CA GLU A 521 -17.42 -20.22 -2.35
C GLU A 521 -16.85 -21.31 -1.43
N ASN A 522 -17.16 -22.57 -1.70
CA ASN A 522 -16.64 -23.69 -0.92
C ASN A 522 -15.19 -24.01 -1.35
N ILE A 523 -14.23 -23.29 -0.78
CA ILE A 523 -12.81 -23.49 -1.01
C ILE A 523 -12.23 -24.27 0.19
N THR A 524 -11.48 -25.32 -0.09
CA THR A 524 -10.96 -26.24 0.94
C THR A 524 -9.43 -26.34 0.95
N ASP A 525 -8.75 -25.78 -0.06
CA ASP A 525 -7.30 -25.82 -0.23
C ASP A 525 -6.80 -24.44 -0.64
N ALA A 526 -6.18 -23.72 0.29
CA ALA A 526 -5.68 -22.37 0.09
C ALA A 526 -4.56 -22.32 -0.96
N HIS A 527 -3.61 -23.27 -0.93
CA HIS A 527 -2.52 -23.30 -1.89
C HIS A 527 -3.03 -23.53 -3.31
N ALA A 528 -3.91 -24.51 -3.50
CA ALA A 528 -4.51 -24.77 -4.81
C ALA A 528 -5.34 -23.57 -5.31
N ALA A 529 -6.07 -22.87 -4.44
CA ALA A 529 -6.86 -21.69 -4.80
C ALA A 529 -5.96 -20.53 -5.23
N VAL A 530 -4.86 -20.27 -4.52
CA VAL A 530 -3.89 -19.23 -4.86
C VAL A 530 -3.21 -19.54 -6.20
N GLU A 531 -2.71 -20.76 -6.38
CA GLU A 531 -2.05 -21.17 -7.63
C GLU A 531 -3.01 -21.14 -8.84
N HIS A 532 -4.28 -21.45 -8.64
CA HIS A 532 -5.28 -21.44 -9.70
C HIS A 532 -5.52 -20.05 -10.29
N ILE A 533 -5.52 -18.99 -9.46
CA ILE A 533 -5.79 -17.63 -9.93
C ILE A 533 -4.54 -16.83 -10.25
N LYS A 534 -3.37 -17.31 -9.81
CA LYS A 534 -2.11 -16.61 -10.03
C LYS A 534 -1.74 -16.56 -11.50
N TRP A 535 -1.55 -15.37 -12.00
CA TRP A 535 -1.13 -15.12 -13.37
C TRP A 535 0.39 -15.01 -13.45
N TYR A 536 0.95 -15.55 -14.52
CA TYR A 536 2.37 -15.49 -14.85
C TYR A 536 2.58 -14.76 -16.18
N PRO A 537 3.56 -13.84 -16.28
CA PRO A 537 3.82 -13.10 -17.51
C PRO A 537 4.50 -13.98 -18.55
N ARG A 538 3.71 -14.75 -19.27
CA ARG A 538 4.14 -15.63 -20.37
C ARG A 538 3.19 -15.51 -21.55
N TYR A 539 3.71 -15.70 -22.76
CA TYR A 539 2.86 -15.76 -23.94
C TYR A 539 2.15 -17.12 -24.00
N GLU A 540 0.85 -17.09 -24.19
CA GLU A 540 0.02 -18.27 -24.42
C GLU A 540 0.06 -18.73 -25.88
#